data_8bbf9ff82944a265861fdcb776d16de2
#
_entry.id   8bbf9ff82944a265861fdcb776d16de2
#
_cell.length_a   1.000
_cell.length_b   1.000
_cell.length_c   1.000
_cell.angle_alpha   90.00
_cell.angle_beta   90.00
_cell.angle_gamma   90.00
#
_symmetry.space_group_name_H-M   'P 1'
#
loop_
_entity.id
_entity.type
_entity.pdbx_description
1 polymer ?
#
loop_
_entity_poly.entity_id
_entity_poly.type
_entity_poly.pdbx_seq_one_letter_code
_entity_poly.pdbx_strand_id
1 'polypeptide(L)'
;MPVNFGNLRILVVDSDQELRNLTRDMLDTIGISQVYTVSDGGRTFGELRDREFDMVILQRQMEPVGGIDLTRMIRTASDSPDPHVPILMVTAAPSLQGVTEARDVGVSEFLIRPFSVDSLRSRVAAIINNPRAFIQVESYFGPDRRRVNKEFKGEDMRGRKS
;
A
#
# COMPACT_ATOMS: atom_id res chain seq x y z
N MET A 1 10.77 -1.16 18.13
CA MET A 1 11.74 -0.25 17.61
C MET A 1 11.07 0.91 16.96
N PRO A 2 11.47 2.11 17.26
CA PRO A 2 10.85 3.24 16.61
C PRO A 2 11.28 3.29 15.14
N VAL A 3 10.38 3.78 14.31
CA VAL A 3 10.65 3.93 12.91
C VAL A 3 11.39 5.25 12.69
N ASN A 4 12.43 5.22 11.88
CA ASN A 4 13.10 6.45 11.50
C ASN A 4 12.41 6.98 10.25
N PHE A 5 11.36 7.77 10.45
CA PHE A 5 10.57 8.27 9.35
C PHE A 5 11.39 9.16 8.40
N GLY A 6 12.42 9.81 8.90
CA GLY A 6 13.20 10.70 8.06
C GLY A 6 13.95 10.02 6.94
N ASN A 7 14.16 8.71 7.03
CA ASN A 7 14.86 7.99 5.98
C ASN A 7 13.93 7.32 5.00
N LEU A 8 12.63 7.43 5.18
CA LEU A 8 11.70 6.74 4.30
C LEU A 8 11.43 7.54 3.03
N ARG A 9 11.31 6.83 1.93
CA ARG A 9 10.93 7.43 0.65
C ARG A 9 9.60 6.83 0.24
N ILE A 10 8.58 7.66 0.05
CA ILE A 10 7.23 7.21 -0.21
C ILE A 10 6.71 7.82 -1.50
N LEU A 11 6.05 7.01 -2.31
CA LEU A 11 5.40 7.46 -3.52
C LEU A 11 3.90 7.51 -3.26
N VAL A 12 3.28 8.65 -3.54
CA VAL A 12 1.83 8.83 -3.39
C VAL A 12 1.21 8.86 -4.77
N VAL A 13 0.27 7.97 -5.02
CA VAL A 13 -0.41 7.86 -6.31
C VAL A 13 -1.89 8.17 -6.10
N ASP A 14 -2.36 9.28 -6.64
CA ASP A 14 -3.73 9.70 -6.47
C ASP A 14 -4.08 10.65 -7.61
N SER A 15 -5.18 10.41 -8.29
CA SER A 15 -5.58 11.26 -9.39
C SER A 15 -6.11 12.61 -8.94
N ASP A 16 -6.49 12.75 -7.68
CA ASP A 16 -7.01 14.00 -7.14
C ASP A 16 -5.85 14.81 -6.56
N GLN A 17 -5.59 15.98 -7.14
CA GLN A 17 -4.46 16.78 -6.72
C GLN A 17 -4.58 17.27 -5.28
N GLU A 18 -5.77 17.63 -4.85
CA GLU A 18 -5.94 18.11 -3.48
C GLU A 18 -5.67 17.00 -2.48
N LEU A 19 -6.16 15.79 -2.76
CA LEU A 19 -5.92 14.67 -1.87
C LEU A 19 -4.45 14.26 -1.89
N ARG A 20 -3.81 14.36 -3.05
CA ARG A 20 -2.38 14.07 -3.17
C ARG A 20 -1.58 15.02 -2.29
N ASN A 21 -1.91 16.31 -2.35
CA ASN A 21 -1.23 17.30 -1.55
C ASN A 21 -1.51 17.12 -0.07
N LEU A 22 -2.75 16.79 0.27
CA LEU A 22 -3.10 16.57 1.67
C LEU A 22 -2.31 15.39 2.25
N THR A 23 -2.22 14.30 1.50
CA THR A 23 -1.45 13.15 1.96
C THR A 23 0.01 13.51 2.14
N ARG A 24 0.57 14.29 1.20
CA ARG A 24 1.95 14.72 1.34
C ARG A 24 2.13 15.57 2.59
N ASP A 25 1.20 16.49 2.87
CA ASP A 25 1.30 17.34 4.04
C ASP A 25 1.22 16.52 5.33
N MET A 26 0.36 15.52 5.35
CA MET A 26 0.24 14.66 6.52
C MET A 26 1.53 13.86 6.74
N LEU A 27 2.13 13.37 5.66
CA LEU A 27 3.39 12.64 5.77
C LEU A 27 4.50 13.57 6.27
N ASP A 28 4.49 14.83 5.83
CA ASP A 28 5.47 15.78 6.30
C ASP A 28 5.30 16.01 7.80
N THR A 29 4.08 16.10 8.28
CA THR A 29 3.79 16.25 9.71
C THR A 29 4.34 15.08 10.51
N ILE A 30 4.32 13.88 9.93
CA ILE A 30 4.83 12.70 10.59
C ILE A 30 6.37 12.71 10.63
N GLY A 31 6.99 13.45 9.74
CA GLY A 31 8.45 13.49 9.66
C GLY A 31 9.01 12.83 8.42
N ILE A 32 8.15 12.53 7.45
CA ILE A 32 8.57 11.90 6.20
C ILE A 32 8.66 12.99 5.14
N SER A 33 9.87 13.35 4.75
CA SER A 33 10.06 14.45 3.81
C SER A 33 10.36 14.01 2.40
N GLN A 34 10.75 12.77 2.18
CA GLN A 34 11.05 12.28 0.84
C GLN A 34 9.80 11.69 0.24
N VAL A 35 8.89 12.55 -0.17
CA VAL A 35 7.60 12.14 -0.71
C VAL A 35 7.53 12.57 -2.17
N TYR A 36 7.27 11.61 -3.04
CA TYR A 36 7.09 11.86 -4.46
C TYR A 36 5.64 11.58 -4.81
N THR A 37 5.07 12.31 -5.73
CA THR A 37 3.66 12.15 -6.06
C THR A 37 3.48 12.00 -7.57
N VAL A 38 2.53 11.15 -7.94
CA VAL A 38 2.13 11.02 -9.35
C VAL A 38 0.61 10.95 -9.41
N SER A 39 0.05 11.32 -10.55
CA SER A 39 -1.39 11.42 -10.69
C SER A 39 -2.04 10.19 -11.31
N ASP A 40 -1.27 9.23 -11.79
CA ASP A 40 -1.86 8.06 -12.44
C ASP A 40 -0.92 6.85 -12.39
N GLY A 41 -1.49 5.71 -12.74
CA GLY A 41 -0.74 4.47 -12.68
C GLY A 41 0.39 4.37 -13.69
N GLY A 42 0.23 5.03 -14.83
CA GLY A 42 1.28 4.94 -15.84
C GLY A 42 2.59 5.54 -15.37
N ARG A 43 2.51 6.62 -14.58
CA ARG A 43 3.72 7.26 -14.08
C ARG A 43 4.31 6.49 -12.92
N THR A 44 3.52 5.63 -12.28
CA THR A 44 3.99 4.87 -11.14
C THR A 44 5.15 3.96 -11.50
N PHE A 45 5.05 3.24 -12.62
CA PHE A 45 6.12 2.34 -13.02
C PHE A 45 7.41 3.12 -13.31
N GLY A 46 7.28 4.29 -13.92
CA GLY A 46 8.46 5.11 -14.17
C GLY A 46 9.16 5.53 -12.89
N GLU A 47 8.38 5.94 -11.90
CA GLU A 47 8.97 6.34 -10.62
C GLU A 47 9.63 5.14 -9.92
N LEU A 48 8.96 3.99 -9.93
CA LEU A 48 9.52 2.81 -9.29
C LEU A 48 10.79 2.34 -10.00
N ARG A 49 10.91 2.63 -11.29
CA ARG A 49 12.10 2.24 -12.04
C ARG A 49 13.25 3.20 -11.73
N ASP A 50 12.93 4.47 -11.53
CA ASP A 50 13.96 5.49 -11.37
C ASP A 50 14.50 5.61 -9.95
N ARG A 51 13.75 5.17 -8.96
CA ARG A 51 14.13 5.30 -7.55
C ARG A 51 13.65 4.11 -6.75
N GLU A 52 14.26 3.93 -5.60
CA GLU A 52 13.79 2.91 -4.68
C GLU A 52 12.85 3.56 -3.68
N PHE A 53 11.70 2.97 -3.47
CA PHE A 53 10.72 3.45 -2.52
C PHE A 53 10.51 2.44 -1.42
N ASP A 54 10.26 2.93 -0.22
CA ASP A 54 9.95 2.06 0.91
C ASP A 54 8.47 1.70 0.93
N MET A 55 7.65 2.45 0.22
CA MET A 55 6.22 2.23 0.24
C MET A 55 5.54 3.04 -0.86
N VAL A 56 4.44 2.52 -1.37
CA VAL A 56 3.56 3.25 -2.27
C VAL A 56 2.23 3.41 -1.55
N ILE A 57 1.72 4.65 -1.47
CA ILE A 57 0.39 4.91 -0.95
C ILE A 57 -0.47 5.21 -2.16
N LEU A 58 -1.47 4.38 -2.43
CA LEU A 58 -2.24 4.58 -3.63
C LEU A 58 -3.74 4.56 -3.37
N GLN A 59 -4.43 5.40 -4.10
CA GLN A 59 -5.87 5.54 -3.99
C GLN A 59 -6.55 4.41 -4.75
N ARG A 60 -7.58 3.82 -4.17
CA ARG A 60 -8.27 2.75 -4.84
C ARG A 60 -9.06 3.24 -6.06
N GLN A 61 -9.80 4.34 -5.90
CA GLN A 61 -10.62 4.87 -6.98
C GLN A 61 -9.82 5.84 -7.83
N MET A 62 -9.36 5.40 -8.98
CA MET A 62 -8.63 6.25 -9.92
C MET A 62 -9.02 5.88 -11.35
N GLU A 63 -8.79 6.82 -12.25
CA GLU A 63 -9.02 6.63 -13.67
C GLU A 63 -7.74 6.97 -14.40
N PRO A 64 -7.41 6.32 -15.48
CA PRO A 64 -8.12 5.21 -16.11
C PRO A 64 -7.83 3.87 -15.46
N VAL A 65 -6.78 3.76 -14.65
CA VAL A 65 -6.43 2.51 -14.01
C VAL A 65 -6.67 2.66 -12.51
N GLY A 66 -7.53 1.83 -11.95
CA GLY A 66 -7.80 1.88 -10.53
C GLY A 66 -6.70 1.27 -9.69
N GLY A 67 -6.79 1.48 -8.38
CA GLY A 67 -5.75 1.00 -7.47
C GLY A 67 -5.63 -0.50 -7.41
N ILE A 68 -6.73 -1.21 -7.54
CA ILE A 68 -6.69 -2.69 -7.53
C ILE A 68 -5.91 -3.20 -8.75
N ASP A 69 -6.22 -2.68 -9.94
CA ASP A 69 -5.52 -3.12 -11.14
C ASP A 69 -4.07 -2.69 -11.11
N LEU A 70 -3.78 -1.50 -10.62
CA LEU A 70 -2.40 -1.05 -10.52
C LEU A 70 -1.61 -1.93 -9.57
N THR A 71 -2.20 -2.30 -8.44
CA THR A 71 -1.53 -3.20 -7.50
C THR A 71 -1.24 -4.54 -8.17
N ARG A 72 -2.21 -5.06 -8.90
CA ARG A 72 -2.00 -6.33 -9.59
C ARG A 72 -0.86 -6.21 -10.59
N MET A 73 -0.79 -5.10 -11.31
CA MET A 73 0.27 -4.88 -12.27
C MET A 73 1.63 -4.79 -11.58
N ILE A 74 1.72 -4.08 -10.46
CA ILE A 74 2.97 -3.98 -9.73
C ILE A 74 3.43 -5.35 -9.26
N ARG A 75 2.50 -6.18 -8.79
CA ARG A 75 2.86 -7.49 -8.24
C ARG A 75 3.17 -8.53 -9.29
N THR A 76 2.52 -8.46 -10.46
CA THR A 76 2.57 -9.58 -11.39
C THR A 76 3.10 -9.27 -12.78
N ALA A 77 3.17 -8.01 -13.20
CA ALA A 77 3.65 -7.71 -14.55
C ALA A 77 5.12 -8.08 -14.67
N SER A 78 5.49 -8.67 -15.79
CA SER A 78 6.86 -9.11 -15.98
C SER A 78 7.84 -7.96 -16.00
N ASP A 79 7.40 -6.75 -16.33
CA ASP A 79 8.26 -5.59 -16.34
C ASP A 79 8.11 -4.73 -15.10
N SER A 80 7.49 -5.24 -14.05
CA SER A 80 7.35 -4.46 -12.83
C SER A 80 8.72 -4.17 -12.22
N PRO A 81 9.02 -2.91 -11.94
CA PRO A 81 10.34 -2.56 -11.42
C PRO A 81 10.54 -3.02 -9.98
N ASP A 82 9.46 -3.16 -9.21
CA ASP A 82 9.58 -3.55 -7.81
C ASP A 82 8.32 -4.29 -7.37
N PRO A 83 8.21 -5.56 -7.72
CA PRO A 83 6.99 -6.34 -7.37
C PRO A 83 6.78 -6.53 -5.88
N HIS A 84 7.80 -6.26 -5.06
CA HIS A 84 7.69 -6.46 -3.61
C HIS A 84 7.44 -5.19 -2.83
N VAL A 85 7.32 -4.03 -3.49
CA VAL A 85 7.19 -2.77 -2.76
C VAL A 85 5.95 -2.81 -1.88
N PRO A 86 6.04 -2.41 -0.61
CA PRO A 86 4.86 -2.35 0.23
C PRO A 86 3.84 -1.36 -0.31
N ILE A 87 2.56 -1.71 -0.23
CA ILE A 87 1.48 -0.89 -0.76
C ILE A 87 0.46 -0.63 0.33
N LEU A 88 0.18 0.63 0.59
CA LEU A 88 -0.89 1.07 1.47
C LEU A 88 -1.99 1.60 0.57
N MET A 89 -3.13 0.94 0.55
CA MET A 89 -4.25 1.35 -0.29
C MET A 89 -5.23 2.21 0.50
N VAL A 90 -5.66 3.30 -0.10
CA VAL A 90 -6.57 4.25 0.55
C VAL A 90 -7.88 4.25 -0.21
N THR A 91 -8.99 4.25 0.51
CA THR A 91 -10.31 4.29 -0.11
C THR A 91 -11.26 5.15 0.70
N ALA A 92 -12.18 5.83 0.02
CA ALA A 92 -13.25 6.56 0.67
C ALA A 92 -14.53 5.73 0.71
N ALA A 93 -14.56 4.61 0.02
CA ALA A 93 -15.76 3.77 -0.07
C ALA A 93 -15.47 2.37 0.45
N PRO A 94 -15.38 2.23 1.78
CA PRO A 94 -15.01 0.94 2.34
C PRO A 94 -16.14 -0.08 2.22
N SER A 95 -15.77 -1.33 2.01
CA SER A 95 -16.69 -2.45 2.04
C SER A 95 -15.89 -3.69 2.37
N LEU A 96 -16.56 -4.69 2.90
CA LEU A 96 -15.89 -5.93 3.18
C LEU A 96 -15.33 -6.55 1.91
N GLN A 97 -16.11 -6.50 0.83
CA GLN A 97 -15.67 -7.02 -0.43
C GLN A 97 -14.44 -6.26 -0.93
N GLY A 98 -14.42 -4.95 -0.77
CA GLY A 98 -13.29 -4.14 -1.20
C GLY A 98 -12.02 -4.45 -0.43
N VAL A 99 -12.14 -4.67 0.87
CA VAL A 99 -10.97 -5.03 1.68
C VAL A 99 -10.44 -6.39 1.28
N THR A 100 -11.33 -7.34 1.04
CA THR A 100 -10.94 -8.68 0.61
C THR A 100 -10.25 -8.61 -0.75
N GLU A 101 -10.80 -7.82 -1.66
CA GLU A 101 -10.25 -7.68 -2.99
C GLU A 101 -8.84 -7.06 -2.93
N ALA A 102 -8.66 -6.04 -2.10
CA ALA A 102 -7.37 -5.39 -1.94
C ALA A 102 -6.34 -6.38 -1.40
N ARG A 103 -6.74 -7.15 -0.39
CA ARG A 103 -5.83 -8.12 0.17
C ARG A 103 -5.46 -9.18 -0.87
N ASP A 104 -6.44 -9.60 -1.66
CA ASP A 104 -6.22 -10.67 -2.63
C ASP A 104 -5.30 -10.26 -3.77
N VAL A 105 -5.22 -8.98 -4.10
CA VAL A 105 -4.28 -8.56 -5.13
C VAL A 105 -2.90 -8.19 -4.57
N GLY A 106 -2.73 -8.24 -3.26
CA GLY A 106 -1.40 -8.06 -2.67
C GLY A 106 -1.15 -6.74 -1.99
N VAL A 107 -2.21 -6.05 -1.54
CA VAL A 107 -2.05 -4.82 -0.77
C VAL A 107 -1.51 -5.18 0.61
N SER A 108 -0.57 -4.37 1.12
CA SER A 108 0.04 -4.63 2.42
C SER A 108 -0.83 -4.15 3.58
N GLU A 109 -1.43 -2.97 3.44
CA GLU A 109 -2.30 -2.40 4.47
C GLU A 109 -3.35 -1.55 3.79
N PHE A 110 -4.43 -1.26 4.51
CA PHE A 110 -5.59 -0.60 3.97
C PHE A 110 -5.97 0.54 4.89
N LEU A 111 -6.35 1.68 4.35
CA LEU A 111 -6.69 2.85 5.16
C LEU A 111 -7.93 3.52 4.57
N ILE A 112 -8.88 3.87 5.43
CA ILE A 112 -10.16 4.40 4.98
C ILE A 112 -10.22 5.91 5.23
N ARG A 113 -10.66 6.66 4.22
CA ARG A 113 -10.83 8.11 4.36
C ARG A 113 -12.16 8.42 5.01
N PRO A 114 -12.23 9.48 5.80
CA PRO A 114 -11.13 10.36 6.15
C PRO A 114 -10.28 9.71 7.24
N PHE A 115 -9.00 9.98 7.23
CA PHE A 115 -8.13 9.43 8.25
C PHE A 115 -7.32 10.54 8.90
N SER A 116 -6.87 10.31 10.11
CA SER A 116 -6.07 11.26 10.84
C SER A 116 -4.59 11.04 10.56
N VAL A 117 -3.79 12.02 10.94
CA VAL A 117 -2.34 11.87 10.87
C VAL A 117 -1.89 10.67 11.71
N ASP A 118 -2.53 10.47 12.87
CA ASP A 118 -2.18 9.34 13.72
C ASP A 118 -2.49 8.00 13.06
N SER A 119 -3.61 7.90 12.38
CA SER A 119 -3.95 6.67 11.66
C SER A 119 -2.95 6.40 10.53
N LEU A 120 -2.59 7.44 9.81
CA LEU A 120 -1.61 7.29 8.74
C LEU A 120 -0.27 6.87 9.30
N ARG A 121 0.18 7.53 10.37
CA ARG A 121 1.45 7.17 11.01
C ARG A 121 1.43 5.72 11.45
N SER A 122 0.34 5.30 12.06
CA SER A 122 0.22 3.93 12.56
C SER A 122 0.32 2.90 11.44
N ARG A 123 -0.32 3.17 10.29
CA ARG A 123 -0.27 2.22 9.19
C ARG A 123 1.12 2.19 8.55
N VAL A 124 1.76 3.36 8.41
CA VAL A 124 3.10 3.40 7.87
C VAL A 124 4.05 2.65 8.79
N ALA A 125 3.95 2.89 10.10
CA ALA A 125 4.81 2.20 11.06
C ALA A 125 4.58 0.70 11.04
N ALA A 126 3.32 0.27 10.91
CA ALA A 126 3.02 -1.15 10.88
C ALA A 126 3.68 -1.82 9.67
N ILE A 127 3.64 -1.18 8.52
CA ILE A 127 4.24 -1.76 7.32
C ILE A 127 5.76 -1.85 7.49
N ILE A 128 6.38 -0.79 8.02
CA ILE A 128 7.84 -0.75 8.11
C ILE A 128 8.36 -1.68 9.21
N ASN A 129 7.66 -1.73 10.34
CA ASN A 129 8.11 -2.54 11.47
C ASN A 129 7.80 -4.03 11.31
N ASN A 130 6.80 -4.36 10.51
CA ASN A 130 6.37 -5.75 10.39
C ASN A 130 6.23 -6.13 8.92
N PRO A 131 7.33 -6.19 8.18
CA PRO A 131 7.23 -6.56 6.77
C PRO A 131 6.79 -8.01 6.68
N ARG A 132 5.82 -8.27 5.82
CA ARG A 132 5.36 -9.62 5.62
C ARG A 132 6.20 -10.29 4.56
N ALA A 133 6.51 -11.55 4.77
CA ALA A 133 7.22 -12.31 3.77
C ALA A 133 6.33 -12.43 2.54
N PHE A 134 6.93 -12.29 1.37
CA PHE A 134 6.17 -12.47 0.14
C PHE A 134 6.11 -13.94 -0.17
N ILE A 135 4.95 -14.38 -0.66
CA ILE A 135 4.76 -15.75 -1.08
C ILE A 135 4.25 -15.74 -2.50
N GLN A 136 4.51 -16.81 -3.23
CA GLN A 136 4.01 -16.94 -4.57
C GLN A 136 3.41 -18.32 -4.74
N VAL A 137 2.12 -18.36 -4.99
CA VAL A 137 1.45 -19.62 -5.26
C VAL A 137 0.77 -19.42 -6.59
N GLU A 138 0.16 -20.48 -7.09
CA GLU A 138 -0.39 -20.45 -8.41
C GLU A 138 -1.28 -19.24 -8.69
N SER A 139 -2.06 -18.83 -7.76
CA SER A 139 -3.02 -17.75 -7.98
C SER A 139 -2.71 -16.46 -7.22
N TYR A 140 -1.57 -16.36 -6.60
CA TYR A 140 -1.30 -15.18 -5.79
C TYR A 140 0.19 -14.92 -5.65
N PHE A 141 0.55 -13.64 -5.74
CA PHE A 141 1.89 -13.19 -5.39
C PHE A 141 1.74 -11.90 -4.63
N GLY A 142 2.32 -11.81 -3.45
CA GLY A 142 2.26 -10.63 -2.62
C GLY A 142 2.59 -10.96 -1.19
N PRO A 143 2.30 -10.05 -0.27
CA PRO A 143 2.57 -10.30 1.15
C PRO A 143 1.75 -11.47 1.64
N ASP A 144 2.28 -12.18 2.63
CA ASP A 144 1.54 -13.28 3.22
C ASP A 144 0.28 -12.70 3.80
N ARG A 145 -0.88 -13.20 3.34
CA ARG A 145 -2.17 -12.66 3.74
C ARG A 145 -2.58 -13.08 5.13
N ARG A 146 -1.93 -14.08 5.69
CA ARG A 146 -2.26 -14.50 7.02
C ARG A 146 -1.54 -13.61 7.99
N ARG A 147 -2.22 -13.22 9.07
CA ARG A 147 -1.55 -12.47 10.10
C ARG A 147 -0.78 -13.45 10.92
N VAL A 148 0.40 -13.09 11.27
CA VAL A 148 1.22 -13.96 12.03
C VAL A 148 0.92 -13.94 13.47
N ASN A 149 0.11 -13.05 13.93
CA ASN A 149 -0.23 -12.97 15.31
C ASN A 149 -0.96 -14.09 15.84
N LYS A 150 -0.71 -14.48 17.02
CA LYS A 150 -1.43 -15.51 17.59
C LYS A 150 -2.82 -15.15 17.87
N GLU A 151 -3.17 -13.92 17.91
CA GLU A 151 -4.51 -13.58 18.21
C GLU A 151 -5.39 -13.99 17.10
N PHE A 152 -4.89 -14.28 15.99
CA PHE A 152 -5.74 -14.64 14.91
C PHE A 152 -5.87 -16.10 14.68
N LYS A 153 -5.32 -16.90 15.54
CA LYS A 153 -5.43 -18.25 15.31
C LYS A 153 -6.83 -18.64 15.16
N GLY A 154 -7.69 -18.11 15.82
CA GLY A 154 -9.05 -18.54 15.72
C GLY A 154 -9.67 -18.16 14.44
N GLU A 155 -9.49 -16.95 14.03
CA GLU A 155 -10.15 -16.57 12.90
C GLU A 155 -9.38 -16.75 11.73
N ASP A 156 -8.34 -17.38 11.82
CA ASP A 156 -7.65 -17.64 10.68
C ASP A 156 -8.39 -18.42 9.73
N MET A 157 -9.47 -18.93 10.07
CA MET A 157 -10.20 -19.66 9.22
C MET A 157 -10.34 -19.01 7.96
N ARG A 158 -10.67 -17.79 7.91
CA ARG A 158 -10.83 -17.18 6.68
C ARG A 158 -9.53 -16.98 6.04
N GLY A 159 -8.57 -16.80 6.76
CA GLY A 159 -7.32 -16.55 6.14
C GLY A 159 -6.67 -17.72 5.63
N ARG A 160 -6.89 -18.80 6.23
CA ARG A 160 -6.15 -19.86 5.88
C ARG A 160 -6.41 -20.38 4.62
N LYS A 161 -7.44 -20.11 4.06
CA LYS A 161 -7.63 -20.64 2.87
C LYS A 161 -6.73 -20.13 1.88
N SER A 162 -5.92 -19.30 2.12
CA SER A 162 -5.05 -18.83 1.10
C SER A 162 -3.94 -19.76 0.79
#